data_9a73f2ef13feec4f18b5d8af8ab2a71a
#
_entry.id   9a73f2ef13feec4f18b5d8af8ab2a71a
#
_cell.length_a   1.000
_cell.length_b   1.000
_cell.length_c   1.000
_cell.angle_alpha   90.00
_cell.angle_beta   90.00
_cell.angle_gamma   90.00
#
_symmetry.space_group_name_H-M   'P 1'
#
loop_
_entity.id
_entity.type
_entity.pdbx_description
1 polymer ?
#
loop_
_entity_poly.entity_id
_entity_poly.type
_entity_poly.pdbx_seq_one_letter_code
_entity_poly.pdbx_strand_id
1 'polypeptide(L)'
;MNEIIYEQSRCIAHEIRNQISICELYTQIIKKNLEKNRIENQSLNNAVKCITKSLKIMSNNLVDLKSLGNFSPKILNIKDVLIQSINLSTVYISDKNIEIKTELNKDANVFIDENKFLACIINIIKNATEAIREKGEINISLDTDLEFVYIKISNNGDAISEEKQKEIFNEGFTTKSTGSGLGLFICAKNLKAQNATLKLNQSNTQITEFEIVLPIYKT
;
A
#
# COMPACT_ATOMS: atom_id res chain seq x y z
N MET A 1 -24.17 -20.08 -7.21
CA MET A 1 -24.59 -18.63 -7.18
C MET A 1 -23.44 -17.70 -6.81
N ASN A 2 -22.58 -18.02 -5.83
CA ASN A 2 -21.44 -17.18 -5.45
C ASN A 2 -20.34 -17.06 -6.53
N GLU A 3 -20.10 -18.07 -7.32
CA GLU A 3 -19.03 -18.12 -8.32
C GLU A 3 -19.30 -17.19 -9.52
N ILE A 4 -20.54 -17.14 -9.98
CA ILE A 4 -20.97 -16.26 -11.09
C ILE A 4 -20.88 -14.77 -10.66
N ILE A 5 -21.31 -14.46 -9.43
CA ILE A 5 -21.23 -13.10 -8.89
C ILE A 5 -19.76 -12.69 -8.73
N TYR A 6 -18.89 -13.60 -8.31
CA TYR A 6 -17.47 -13.37 -8.16
C TYR A 6 -16.79 -13.10 -9.51
N GLU A 7 -17.04 -13.91 -10.53
CA GLU A 7 -16.50 -13.72 -11.88
C GLU A 7 -16.97 -12.39 -12.50
N GLN A 8 -18.26 -12.04 -12.35
CA GLN A 8 -18.78 -10.76 -12.80
C GLN A 8 -18.13 -9.60 -12.08
N SER A 9 -17.94 -9.66 -10.76
CA SER A 9 -17.26 -8.63 -9.98
C SER A 9 -15.80 -8.45 -10.42
N ARG A 10 -15.13 -9.55 -10.79
CA ARG A 10 -13.76 -9.53 -11.31
C ARG A 10 -13.67 -8.85 -12.68
N CYS A 11 -14.60 -9.14 -13.58
CA CYS A 11 -14.67 -8.49 -14.89
C CYS A 11 -14.93 -6.99 -14.75
N ILE A 12 -15.89 -6.61 -13.91
CA ILE A 12 -16.20 -5.20 -13.63
C ILE A 12 -15.00 -4.47 -13.03
N ALA A 13 -14.32 -5.07 -12.05
CA ALA A 13 -13.13 -4.49 -11.45
C ALA A 13 -11.98 -4.29 -12.47
N HIS A 14 -11.85 -5.21 -13.44
CA HIS A 14 -10.88 -5.08 -14.52
C HIS A 14 -11.24 -3.93 -15.48
N GLU A 15 -12.50 -3.80 -15.82
CA GLU A 15 -12.99 -2.72 -16.68
C GLU A 15 -12.84 -1.34 -16.01
N ILE A 16 -13.20 -1.22 -14.73
CA ILE A 16 -12.99 0.01 -13.95
C ILE A 16 -11.51 0.39 -13.92
N ARG A 17 -10.59 -0.58 -13.73
CA ARG A 17 -9.14 -0.31 -13.75
C ARG A 17 -8.70 0.26 -15.10
N ASN A 18 -9.19 -0.29 -16.19
CA ASN A 18 -8.89 0.23 -17.53
C ASN A 18 -9.36 1.68 -17.70
N GLN A 19 -10.57 2.00 -17.23
CA GLN A 19 -11.11 3.36 -17.27
C GLN A 19 -10.28 4.32 -16.40
N ILE A 20 -9.87 3.90 -15.21
CA ILE A 20 -8.98 4.69 -14.35
C ILE A 20 -7.66 4.98 -15.07
N SER A 21 -7.04 3.98 -15.70
CA SER A 21 -5.77 4.16 -16.44
C SER A 21 -5.90 5.13 -17.61
N ILE A 22 -7.04 5.11 -18.31
CA ILE A 22 -7.34 6.08 -19.37
C ILE A 22 -7.45 7.50 -18.79
N CYS A 23 -8.18 7.66 -17.69
CA CYS A 23 -8.31 8.96 -17.02
C CYS A 23 -6.96 9.48 -16.49
N GLU A 24 -6.11 8.60 -15.95
CA GLU A 24 -4.74 8.95 -15.52
C GLU A 24 -3.90 9.45 -16.70
N LEU A 25 -3.99 8.78 -17.86
CA LEU A 25 -3.31 9.20 -19.08
C LEU A 25 -3.76 10.62 -19.49
N TYR A 26 -5.05 10.88 -19.52
CA TYR A 26 -5.57 12.22 -19.89
C TYR A 26 -5.16 13.29 -18.89
N THR A 27 -5.16 13.00 -17.59
CA THR A 27 -4.67 13.96 -16.59
C THR A 27 -3.18 14.27 -16.75
N GLN A 28 -2.35 13.28 -17.12
CA GLN A 28 -0.94 13.49 -17.43
C GLN A 28 -0.75 14.33 -18.70
N ILE A 29 -1.56 14.11 -19.75
CA ILE A 29 -1.53 14.91 -20.99
C ILE A 29 -1.90 16.36 -20.68
N ILE A 30 -2.95 16.60 -19.89
CA ILE A 30 -3.36 17.94 -19.48
C ILE A 30 -2.22 18.62 -18.72
N LYS A 31 -1.63 17.93 -17.72
CA LYS A 31 -0.52 18.46 -16.92
C LYS A 31 0.68 18.85 -17.81
N LYS A 32 1.10 17.96 -18.70
CA LYS A 32 2.20 18.24 -19.65
C LYS A 32 1.91 19.44 -20.57
N ASN A 33 0.66 19.58 -21.03
CA ASN A 33 0.26 20.72 -21.87
C ASN A 33 0.28 22.03 -21.10
N LEU A 34 -0.15 22.05 -19.85
CA LEU A 34 -0.07 23.22 -18.98
C LEU A 34 1.38 23.66 -18.77
N GLU A 35 2.27 22.71 -18.44
CA GLU A 35 3.69 22.94 -18.25
C GLU A 35 4.36 23.45 -19.55
N LYS A 36 4.10 22.78 -20.68
CA LYS A 36 4.67 23.14 -21.99
C LYS A 36 4.27 24.53 -22.45
N ASN A 37 3.02 24.91 -22.24
CA ASN A 37 2.47 26.21 -22.67
C ASN A 37 2.64 27.29 -21.59
N ARG A 38 3.30 27.01 -20.47
CA ARG A 38 3.51 27.94 -19.34
C ARG A 38 2.21 28.56 -18.83
N ILE A 39 1.11 27.77 -18.82
CA ILE A 39 -0.20 28.24 -18.36
C ILE A 39 -0.21 28.14 -16.84
N GLU A 40 0.00 29.27 -16.17
CA GLU A 40 -0.13 29.40 -14.71
C GLU A 40 -1.60 29.66 -14.33
N ASN A 41 -2.37 28.59 -14.24
CA ASN A 41 -3.75 28.64 -13.75
C ASN A 41 -3.88 27.78 -12.49
N GLN A 42 -3.89 28.43 -11.34
CA GLN A 42 -3.98 27.79 -10.02
C GLN A 42 -5.21 26.88 -9.89
N SER A 43 -6.38 27.34 -10.39
CA SER A 43 -7.62 26.56 -10.33
C SER A 43 -7.53 25.28 -11.16
N LEU A 44 -6.96 25.37 -12.37
CA LEU A 44 -6.80 24.22 -13.26
C LEU A 44 -5.78 23.21 -12.72
N ASN A 45 -4.66 23.70 -12.18
CA ASN A 45 -3.66 22.86 -11.53
C ASN A 45 -4.26 22.13 -10.31
N ASN A 46 -5.05 22.81 -9.50
CA ASN A 46 -5.75 22.22 -8.38
C ASN A 46 -6.77 21.16 -8.83
N ALA A 47 -7.52 21.42 -9.89
CA ALA A 47 -8.49 20.46 -10.46
C ALA A 47 -7.78 19.19 -10.94
N VAL A 48 -6.66 19.30 -11.69
CA VAL A 48 -5.87 18.15 -12.14
C VAL A 48 -5.33 17.37 -10.93
N LYS A 49 -4.83 18.05 -9.90
CA LYS A 49 -4.36 17.41 -8.66
C LYS A 49 -5.47 16.64 -7.95
N CYS A 50 -6.68 17.23 -7.83
CA CYS A 50 -7.83 16.57 -7.22
C CYS A 50 -8.28 15.34 -8.01
N ILE A 51 -8.36 15.43 -9.35
CA ILE A 51 -8.71 14.29 -10.22
C ILE A 51 -7.68 13.16 -10.05
N THR A 52 -6.39 13.47 -10.13
CA THR A 52 -5.32 12.47 -9.95
C THR A 52 -5.41 11.79 -8.59
N LYS A 53 -5.69 12.54 -7.52
CA LYS A 53 -5.88 12.00 -6.18
C LYS A 53 -7.09 11.05 -6.12
N SER A 54 -8.23 11.45 -6.70
CA SER A 54 -9.45 10.62 -6.74
C SER A 54 -9.22 9.32 -7.50
N LEU A 55 -8.53 9.36 -8.64
CA LEU A 55 -8.21 8.16 -9.42
C LEU A 55 -7.33 7.18 -8.64
N LYS A 56 -6.32 7.68 -7.91
CA LYS A 56 -5.47 6.84 -7.06
C LYS A 56 -6.25 6.19 -5.91
N ILE A 57 -7.17 6.92 -5.28
CA ILE A 57 -8.06 6.36 -4.25
C ILE A 57 -8.92 5.24 -4.84
N MET A 58 -9.50 5.45 -6.04
CA MET A 58 -10.27 4.40 -6.74
C MET A 58 -9.42 3.17 -7.05
N SER A 59 -8.18 3.36 -7.52
CA SER A 59 -7.23 2.26 -7.76
C SER A 59 -6.96 1.45 -6.49
N ASN A 60 -6.73 2.12 -5.36
CA ASN A 60 -6.51 1.47 -4.08
C ASN A 60 -7.75 0.68 -3.62
N ASN A 61 -8.95 1.25 -3.75
CA ASN A 61 -10.19 0.54 -3.42
C ASN A 61 -10.38 -0.71 -4.29
N LEU A 62 -9.94 -0.69 -5.55
CA LEU A 62 -9.95 -1.88 -6.40
C LEU A 62 -8.94 -2.93 -5.97
N VAL A 63 -7.76 -2.53 -5.46
CA VAL A 63 -6.78 -3.46 -4.86
C VAL A 63 -7.39 -4.12 -3.63
N ASP A 64 -8.03 -3.35 -2.75
CA ASP A 64 -8.70 -3.87 -1.56
C ASP A 64 -9.80 -4.89 -1.93
N LEU A 65 -10.67 -4.55 -2.90
CA LEU A 65 -11.71 -5.47 -3.39
C LEU A 65 -11.10 -6.76 -3.96
N LYS A 66 -10.03 -6.67 -4.74
CA LYS A 66 -9.36 -7.85 -5.29
C LYS A 66 -8.66 -8.69 -4.22
N SER A 67 -8.18 -8.06 -3.16
CA SER A 67 -7.56 -8.76 -2.04
C SER A 67 -8.53 -9.65 -1.27
N LEU A 68 -9.83 -9.37 -1.36
CA LEU A 68 -10.90 -10.21 -0.79
C LEU A 68 -11.19 -11.47 -1.62
N GLY A 69 -10.70 -11.51 -2.86
CA GLY A 69 -10.92 -12.62 -3.78
C GLY A 69 -10.20 -13.92 -3.38
N ASN A 70 -10.39 -14.95 -4.19
CA ASN A 70 -9.71 -16.23 -4.02
C ASN A 70 -8.19 -16.05 -4.06
N PHE A 71 -7.49 -16.89 -3.31
CA PHE A 71 -6.04 -16.89 -3.27
C PHE A 71 -5.48 -17.35 -4.64
N SER A 72 -4.73 -16.49 -5.31
CA SER A 72 -4.18 -16.71 -6.65
C SER A 72 -2.70 -16.32 -6.70
N PRO A 73 -1.81 -17.11 -6.08
CA PRO A 73 -0.39 -16.79 -6.02
C PRO A 73 0.29 -17.05 -7.37
N LYS A 74 1.33 -16.27 -7.64
CA LYS A 74 2.21 -16.41 -8.79
C LYS A 74 3.64 -16.03 -8.41
N ILE A 75 4.61 -16.47 -9.23
CA ILE A 75 6.00 -16.06 -9.04
C ILE A 75 6.14 -14.62 -9.49
N LEU A 76 6.63 -13.75 -8.60
CA LEU A 76 6.79 -12.32 -8.83
C LEU A 76 8.12 -11.84 -8.28
N ASN A 77 8.67 -10.82 -8.91
CA ASN A 77 9.75 -10.04 -8.36
C ASN A 77 9.23 -9.15 -7.23
N ILE A 78 9.77 -9.34 -6.02
CA ILE A 78 9.25 -8.63 -4.83
C ILE A 78 9.54 -7.14 -4.86
N LYS A 79 10.66 -6.73 -5.45
CA LYS A 79 11.03 -5.33 -5.59
C LYS A 79 10.03 -4.57 -6.47
N ASP A 80 9.60 -5.16 -7.60
CA ASP A 80 8.63 -4.55 -8.49
C ASP A 80 7.28 -4.35 -7.80
N VAL A 81 6.81 -5.37 -7.07
CA VAL A 81 5.55 -5.30 -6.31
C VAL A 81 5.63 -4.25 -5.20
N LEU A 82 6.78 -4.15 -4.53
CA LEU A 82 6.99 -3.14 -3.48
C LEU A 82 7.01 -1.72 -4.05
N ILE A 83 7.71 -1.50 -5.17
CA ILE A 83 7.71 -0.20 -5.88
C ILE A 83 6.29 0.19 -6.30
N GLN A 84 5.52 -0.74 -6.84
CA GLN A 84 4.12 -0.50 -7.20
C GLN A 84 3.28 -0.11 -5.97
N SER A 85 3.44 -0.81 -4.85
CA SER A 85 2.75 -0.50 -3.60
C SER A 85 3.06 0.91 -3.08
N ILE A 86 4.34 1.30 -3.12
CA ILE A 86 4.81 2.64 -2.72
C ILE A 86 4.16 3.69 -3.61
N ASN A 87 4.18 3.50 -4.94
CA ASN A 87 3.58 4.42 -5.90
C ASN A 87 2.07 4.62 -5.66
N LEU A 88 1.34 3.54 -5.39
CA LEU A 88 -0.08 3.60 -5.06
C LEU A 88 -0.34 4.32 -3.73
N SER A 89 0.58 4.21 -2.78
CA SER A 89 0.46 4.82 -1.45
C SER A 89 0.75 6.33 -1.43
N THR A 90 1.35 6.90 -2.48
CA THR A 90 1.69 8.34 -2.54
C THR A 90 0.47 9.26 -2.39
N VAL A 91 -0.73 8.76 -2.67
CA VAL A 91 -1.98 9.52 -2.49
C VAL A 91 -2.22 9.90 -1.03
N TYR A 92 -1.79 9.07 -0.09
CA TYR A 92 -2.02 9.30 1.34
C TYR A 92 -1.12 10.37 1.94
N ILE A 93 0.06 10.62 1.32
CA ILE A 93 1.03 11.64 1.78
C ILE A 93 0.89 12.98 1.04
N SER A 94 0.05 13.05 -0.02
CA SER A 94 -0.02 14.21 -0.92
C SER A 94 -0.35 15.55 -0.25
N ASP A 95 -1.02 15.50 0.89
CA ASP A 95 -1.48 16.69 1.64
C ASP A 95 -0.68 16.90 2.94
N LYS A 96 0.37 16.10 3.16
CA LYS A 96 1.23 16.17 4.33
C LYS A 96 2.69 16.38 3.90
N ASN A 97 3.49 16.95 4.78
CA ASN A 97 4.94 17.08 4.55
C ASN A 97 5.66 15.79 5.01
N ILE A 98 5.38 14.69 4.30
CA ILE A 98 5.96 13.36 4.59
C ILE A 98 6.90 12.97 3.47
N GLU A 99 8.12 12.59 3.82
CA GLU A 99 9.11 12.02 2.91
C GLU A 99 9.08 10.49 2.99
N ILE A 100 9.05 9.81 1.84
CA ILE A 100 9.28 8.36 1.77
C ILE A 100 10.72 8.14 1.32
N LYS A 101 11.52 7.48 2.15
CA LYS A 101 12.89 7.05 1.84
C LYS A 101 12.89 5.55 1.58
N THR A 102 13.63 5.12 0.57
CA THR A 102 13.67 3.71 0.18
C THR A 102 15.08 3.19 0.05
N GLU A 103 15.33 2.00 0.61
CA GLU A 103 16.57 1.24 0.51
C GLU A 103 16.26 -0.14 -0.09
N LEU A 104 16.08 -0.19 -1.41
CA LEU A 104 15.67 -1.39 -2.14
C LEU A 104 16.85 -1.97 -2.93
N ASN A 105 17.94 -2.31 -2.21
CA ASN A 105 19.20 -2.73 -2.81
C ASN A 105 19.23 -4.22 -3.19
N LYS A 106 18.28 -4.99 -2.69
CA LYS A 106 18.17 -6.43 -2.94
C LYS A 106 16.98 -6.73 -3.82
N ASP A 107 16.94 -7.98 -4.29
CA ASP A 107 15.92 -8.47 -5.19
C ASP A 107 15.74 -9.98 -5.01
N ALA A 108 14.52 -10.47 -5.18
CA ALA A 108 14.22 -11.90 -5.13
C ALA A 108 12.87 -12.20 -5.79
N ASN A 109 12.74 -13.43 -6.29
CA ASN A 109 11.45 -13.97 -6.70
C ASN A 109 10.76 -14.61 -5.50
N VAL A 110 9.45 -14.36 -5.39
CA VAL A 110 8.59 -14.88 -4.32
C VAL A 110 7.31 -15.45 -4.93
N PHE A 111 6.67 -16.40 -4.22
CA PHE A 111 5.40 -16.97 -4.66
C PHE A 111 4.26 -16.39 -3.83
N ILE A 112 3.60 -15.36 -4.37
CA ILE A 112 2.61 -14.55 -3.64
C ILE A 112 1.39 -14.20 -4.50
N ASP A 113 0.28 -13.88 -3.85
CA ASP A 113 -0.87 -13.21 -4.44
C ASP A 113 -0.62 -11.70 -4.44
N GLU A 114 -0.40 -11.15 -5.63
CA GLU A 114 -0.06 -9.74 -5.84
C GLU A 114 -1.05 -8.78 -5.18
N ASN A 115 -2.36 -9.00 -5.38
CA ASN A 115 -3.37 -8.06 -4.87
C ASN A 115 -3.44 -8.08 -3.33
N LYS A 116 -3.34 -9.26 -2.73
CA LYS A 116 -3.30 -9.40 -1.26
C LYS A 116 -2.05 -8.77 -0.67
N PHE A 117 -0.92 -8.93 -1.35
CA PHE A 117 0.34 -8.33 -0.91
C PHE A 117 0.33 -6.81 -1.07
N LEU A 118 -0.08 -6.29 -2.23
CA LEU A 118 -0.25 -4.85 -2.48
C LEU A 118 -1.13 -4.19 -1.41
N ALA A 119 -2.32 -4.79 -1.12
CA ALA A 119 -3.23 -4.28 -0.10
C ALA A 119 -2.57 -4.21 1.28
N CYS A 120 -1.75 -5.21 1.64
CA CYS A 120 -1.03 -5.20 2.91
C CYS A 120 -0.03 -4.05 3.01
N ILE A 121 0.84 -3.88 1.99
CA ILE A 121 1.84 -2.80 1.99
C ILE A 121 1.18 -1.42 2.01
N ILE A 122 0.16 -1.22 1.17
CA ILE A 122 -0.62 0.03 1.13
C ILE A 122 -1.22 0.35 2.50
N ASN A 123 -1.80 -0.64 3.17
CA ASN A 123 -2.39 -0.44 4.50
C ASN A 123 -1.36 -0.08 5.57
N ILE A 124 -0.17 -0.70 5.55
CA ILE A 124 0.90 -0.38 6.50
C ILE A 124 1.41 1.05 6.25
N ILE A 125 1.65 1.45 4.99
CA ILE A 125 2.08 2.81 4.63
C ILE A 125 1.00 3.83 5.01
N LYS A 126 -0.28 3.52 4.78
CA LYS A 126 -1.40 4.37 5.20
C LYS A 126 -1.42 4.56 6.71
N ASN A 127 -1.23 3.49 7.50
CA ASN A 127 -1.15 3.58 8.95
C ASN A 127 0.04 4.42 9.42
N ALA A 128 1.20 4.26 8.80
CA ALA A 128 2.37 5.11 9.04
C ALA A 128 2.09 6.59 8.75
N THR A 129 1.44 6.88 7.62
CA THR A 129 1.03 8.24 7.24
C THR A 129 0.05 8.86 8.24
N GLU A 130 -0.90 8.07 8.75
CA GLU A 130 -1.90 8.54 9.71
C GLU A 130 -1.29 8.79 11.10
N ALA A 131 -0.25 8.04 11.48
CA ALA A 131 0.50 8.26 12.71
C ALA A 131 1.35 9.54 12.68
N ILE A 132 1.73 10.02 11.51
CA ILE A 132 2.47 11.29 11.35
C ILE A 132 1.47 12.44 11.28
N ARG A 133 1.60 13.42 12.19
CA ARG A 133 0.65 14.54 12.28
C ARG A 133 0.82 15.55 11.14
N GLU A 134 1.98 16.20 11.01
CA GLU A 134 2.21 17.26 10.02
C GLU A 134 3.40 16.97 9.11
N LYS A 135 4.55 16.67 9.73
CA LYS A 135 5.82 16.42 9.05
C LYS A 135 6.48 15.17 9.61
N GLY A 136 7.04 14.35 8.73
CA GLY A 136 7.77 13.17 9.14
C GLY A 136 8.34 12.37 7.98
N GLU A 137 8.81 11.17 8.33
CA GLU A 137 9.48 10.27 7.40
C GLU A 137 8.89 8.87 7.49
N ILE A 138 8.80 8.21 6.34
CA ILE A 138 8.52 6.78 6.23
C ILE A 138 9.71 6.15 5.54
N ASN A 139 10.38 5.20 6.21
CA ASN A 139 11.51 4.49 5.63
C ASN A 139 11.08 3.07 5.25
N ILE A 140 11.42 2.65 4.04
CA ILE A 140 11.08 1.33 3.51
C ILE A 140 12.36 0.66 3.03
N SER A 141 12.69 -0.48 3.60
CA SER A 141 13.87 -1.26 3.20
C SER A 141 13.48 -2.66 2.73
N LEU A 142 14.27 -3.16 1.80
CA LEU A 142 14.19 -4.52 1.27
C LEU A 142 15.55 -5.17 1.39
N ASP A 143 15.63 -6.23 2.17
CA ASP A 143 16.82 -7.05 2.33
C ASP A 143 16.51 -8.53 2.12
N THR A 144 17.55 -9.35 1.87
CA THR A 144 17.41 -10.78 1.64
C THR A 144 18.59 -11.52 2.24
N ASP A 145 18.33 -12.70 2.76
CA ASP A 145 19.35 -13.72 3.01
C ASP A 145 19.23 -14.87 1.98
N LEU A 146 19.69 -16.07 2.33
CA LEU A 146 19.64 -17.25 1.46
C LEU A 146 18.23 -17.85 1.34
N GLU A 147 17.32 -17.55 2.26
CA GLU A 147 16.02 -18.22 2.38
C GLU A 147 14.84 -17.25 2.41
N PHE A 148 15.05 -16.04 2.92
CA PHE A 148 13.97 -15.10 3.19
C PHE A 148 14.23 -13.71 2.62
N VAL A 149 13.13 -13.05 2.34
CA VAL A 149 13.04 -11.61 2.08
C VAL A 149 12.55 -10.92 3.34
N TYR A 150 13.17 -9.82 3.68
CA TYR A 150 12.83 -8.95 4.81
C TYR A 150 12.43 -7.58 4.29
N ILE A 151 11.18 -7.18 4.55
CA ILE A 151 10.67 -5.85 4.21
C ILE A 151 10.37 -5.14 5.51
N LYS A 152 11.02 -4.00 5.75
CA LYS A 152 10.75 -3.15 6.91
C LYS A 152 10.12 -1.86 6.46
N ILE A 153 9.06 -1.46 7.16
CA ILE A 153 8.37 -0.20 6.95
C ILE A 153 8.31 0.49 8.30
N SER A 154 8.99 1.61 8.40
CA SER A 154 9.05 2.38 9.64
C SER A 154 8.65 3.84 9.44
N ASN A 155 8.17 4.45 10.51
CA ASN A 155 7.81 5.87 10.53
C ASN A 155 8.16 6.50 11.88
N ASN A 156 8.35 7.83 11.88
CA ASN A 156 8.63 8.63 13.07
C ASN A 156 7.40 9.38 13.61
N GLY A 157 6.20 8.82 13.38
CA GLY A 157 4.95 9.35 13.93
C GLY A 157 4.67 8.92 15.37
N ASP A 158 3.41 9.09 15.80
CA ASP A 158 2.97 8.72 17.14
C ASP A 158 3.22 7.23 17.42
N ALA A 159 3.74 6.91 18.59
CA ALA A 159 4.00 5.54 19.04
C ALA A 159 2.71 4.79 19.34
N ILE A 160 2.75 3.48 19.16
CA ILE A 160 1.71 2.56 19.63
C ILE A 160 2.04 2.20 21.10
N SER A 161 1.14 2.50 22.04
CA SER A 161 1.38 2.18 23.45
C SER A 161 1.54 0.67 23.68
N GLU A 162 2.35 0.28 24.67
CA GLU A 162 2.67 -1.13 24.94
C GLU A 162 1.42 -2.02 25.12
N GLU A 163 0.39 -1.48 25.76
CA GLU A 163 -0.89 -2.18 25.92
C GLU A 163 -1.52 -2.52 24.59
N LYS A 164 -1.51 -1.56 23.64
CA LYS A 164 -2.11 -1.70 22.31
C LYS A 164 -1.28 -2.57 21.38
N GLN A 165 0.05 -2.62 21.54
CA GLN A 165 0.94 -3.41 20.69
C GLN A 165 0.56 -4.89 20.65
N LYS A 166 -0.03 -5.42 21.73
CA LYS A 166 -0.49 -6.82 21.82
C LYS A 166 -1.78 -7.08 21.05
N GLU A 167 -2.53 -6.02 20.73
CA GLU A 167 -3.87 -6.10 20.17
C GLU A 167 -3.99 -5.63 18.73
N ILE A 168 -2.95 -4.95 18.18
CA ILE A 168 -3.01 -4.31 16.86
C ILE A 168 -3.33 -5.26 15.70
N PHE A 169 -3.11 -6.56 15.87
CA PHE A 169 -3.43 -7.59 14.89
C PHE A 169 -4.75 -8.32 15.16
N ASN A 170 -5.48 -7.97 16.24
CA ASN A 170 -6.77 -8.56 16.56
C ASN A 170 -7.86 -7.98 15.66
N GLU A 171 -8.84 -8.82 15.32
CA GLU A 171 -9.99 -8.41 14.50
C GLU A 171 -10.79 -7.30 15.22
N GLY A 172 -11.07 -6.22 14.47
CA GLY A 172 -11.85 -5.09 14.99
C GLY A 172 -11.08 -4.12 15.88
N PHE A 173 -9.80 -4.36 16.17
CA PHE A 173 -9.02 -3.44 16.99
C PHE A 173 -8.69 -2.15 16.22
N THR A 174 -9.10 -1.02 16.78
CA THR A 174 -8.80 0.31 16.23
C THR A 174 -8.70 1.36 17.32
N THR A 175 -7.81 2.31 17.15
CA THR A 175 -7.71 3.53 17.97
C THR A 175 -8.32 4.75 17.29
N LYS A 176 -8.86 4.58 16.07
CA LYS A 176 -9.38 5.65 15.22
C LYS A 176 -10.90 5.68 15.29
N SER A 177 -11.49 6.87 15.40
CA SER A 177 -12.95 7.05 15.47
C SER A 177 -13.69 6.55 14.23
N THR A 178 -13.03 6.54 13.06
CA THR A 178 -13.60 6.10 11.78
C THR A 178 -12.95 4.84 11.23
N GLY A 179 -12.08 4.19 12.02
CA GLY A 179 -11.36 2.99 11.60
C GLY A 179 -12.22 1.72 11.78
N SER A 180 -12.21 0.83 10.79
CA SER A 180 -12.88 -0.49 10.90
C SER A 180 -12.18 -1.48 11.82
N GLY A 181 -10.89 -1.24 12.14
CA GLY A 181 -10.06 -2.19 12.89
C GLY A 181 -9.69 -3.47 12.13
N LEU A 182 -9.97 -3.53 10.83
CA LEU A 182 -9.75 -4.73 10.03
C LEU A 182 -8.42 -4.72 9.26
N GLY A 183 -7.79 -3.56 9.10
CA GLY A 183 -6.64 -3.40 8.19
C GLY A 183 -5.46 -4.32 8.54
N LEU A 184 -4.87 -4.19 9.72
CA LEU A 184 -3.72 -5.00 10.14
C LEU A 184 -4.09 -6.49 10.36
N PHE A 185 -5.30 -6.77 10.83
CA PHE A 185 -5.82 -8.13 10.94
C PHE A 185 -5.85 -8.83 9.57
N ILE A 186 -6.44 -8.18 8.54
CA ILE A 186 -6.49 -8.71 7.17
C ILE A 186 -5.08 -8.85 6.59
N CYS A 187 -4.17 -7.88 6.86
CA CYS A 187 -2.78 -7.97 6.45
C CYS A 187 -2.11 -9.23 7.01
N ALA A 188 -2.20 -9.45 8.32
CA ALA A 188 -1.61 -10.61 8.97
C ALA A 188 -2.18 -11.93 8.43
N LYS A 189 -3.51 -11.99 8.23
CA LYS A 189 -4.20 -13.14 7.66
C LYS A 189 -3.76 -13.42 6.21
N ASN A 190 -3.72 -12.39 5.37
CA ASN A 190 -3.32 -12.50 3.97
C ASN A 190 -1.84 -12.91 3.82
N LEU A 191 -0.95 -12.35 4.63
CA LEU A 191 0.47 -12.69 4.63
C LEU A 191 0.69 -14.13 5.12
N LYS A 192 0.01 -14.53 6.20
CA LYS A 192 0.07 -15.91 6.70
C LYS A 192 -0.37 -16.93 5.64
N ALA A 193 -1.39 -16.62 4.85
CA ALA A 193 -1.84 -17.49 3.73
C ALA A 193 -0.79 -17.63 2.61
N GLN A 194 0.23 -16.77 2.61
CA GLN A 194 1.34 -16.75 1.64
C GLN A 194 2.66 -17.23 2.26
N ASN A 195 2.59 -17.93 3.41
CA ASN A 195 3.75 -18.34 4.20
C ASN A 195 4.65 -17.18 4.64
N ALA A 196 4.10 -15.97 4.68
CA ALA A 196 4.77 -14.78 5.16
C ALA A 196 4.31 -14.44 6.59
N THR A 197 5.13 -13.69 7.32
CA THR A 197 4.80 -13.19 8.66
C THR A 197 4.80 -11.66 8.66
N LEU A 198 3.94 -11.09 9.48
CA LEU A 198 3.92 -9.66 9.78
C LEU A 198 4.10 -9.49 11.29
N LYS A 199 5.05 -8.68 11.69
CA LYS A 199 5.28 -8.35 13.11
C LYS A 199 5.56 -6.87 13.30
N LEU A 200 5.27 -6.38 14.49
CA LEU A 200 5.74 -5.10 14.99
C LEU A 200 7.10 -5.33 15.65
N ASN A 201 8.18 -4.83 15.04
CA ASN A 201 9.52 -4.97 15.61
C ASN A 201 9.72 -4.07 16.81
N GLN A 202 9.27 -2.81 16.69
CA GLN A 202 9.34 -1.83 17.75
C GLN A 202 8.32 -0.71 17.52
N SER A 203 7.91 -0.09 18.61
CA SER A 203 7.17 1.17 18.59
C SER A 203 7.50 1.95 19.87
N ASN A 204 8.10 3.11 19.71
CA ASN A 204 8.50 4.01 20.76
C ASN A 204 8.39 5.46 20.26
N THR A 205 8.81 6.43 21.06
CA THR A 205 8.70 7.87 20.73
C THR A 205 9.52 8.31 19.52
N GLN A 206 10.42 7.49 19.01
CA GLN A 206 11.28 7.81 17.88
C GLN A 206 10.86 7.10 16.60
N ILE A 207 10.37 5.85 16.71
CA ILE A 207 10.10 5.01 15.56
C ILE A 207 9.01 3.96 15.86
N THR A 208 8.15 3.73 14.90
CA THR A 208 7.29 2.55 14.80
C THR A 208 7.70 1.76 13.55
N GLU A 209 8.06 0.49 13.71
CA GLU A 209 8.56 -0.35 12.62
C GLU A 209 7.80 -1.67 12.53
N PHE A 210 7.23 -1.93 11.36
CA PHE A 210 6.68 -3.22 10.95
C PHE A 210 7.67 -3.97 10.08
N GLU A 211 7.74 -5.29 10.26
CA GLU A 211 8.55 -6.17 9.42
C GLU A 211 7.69 -7.27 8.82
N ILE A 212 7.88 -7.49 7.51
CA ILE A 212 7.33 -8.61 6.77
C ILE A 212 8.48 -9.52 6.40
N VAL A 213 8.33 -10.82 6.71
CA VAL A 213 9.28 -11.86 6.30
C VAL A 213 8.55 -12.87 5.43
N LEU A 214 9.09 -13.16 4.25
CA LEU A 214 8.52 -14.11 3.31
C LEU A 214 9.60 -14.98 2.66
N PRO A 215 9.31 -16.26 2.32
CA PRO A 215 10.29 -17.15 1.74
C PRO A 215 10.63 -16.74 0.30
N ILE A 216 11.90 -16.86 -0.06
CA ILE A 216 12.35 -16.73 -1.45
C ILE A 216 11.86 -17.97 -2.23
N TYR A 217 11.33 -17.73 -3.42
CA TYR A 217 11.01 -18.81 -4.34
C TYR A 217 12.30 -19.34 -4.97
N LYS A 218 12.60 -20.60 -4.69
CA LYS A 218 13.75 -21.33 -5.29
C LYS A 218 13.21 -22.20 -6.43
N THR A 219 13.77 -22.03 -7.60
CA THR A 219 13.54 -22.90 -8.77
C THR A 219 14.20 -24.25 -8.61
#